data_cac4a917c22b908692ab743c2950d318
#
_entry.id   cac4a917c22b908692ab743c2950d318
#
_cell.length_a   1.000
_cell.length_b   1.000
_cell.length_c   1.000
_cell.angle_alpha   90.00
_cell.angle_beta   90.00
_cell.angle_gamma   90.00
#
_symmetry.space_group_name_H-M   'P 1'
#
loop_
_entity.id
_entity.type
_entity.pdbx_description
1 polymer ?
#
loop_
_entity_poly.entity_id
_entity_poly.type
_entity_poly.pdbx_seq_one_letter_code
_entity_poly.pdbx_strand_id
1 'polypeptide(L)'
;YSILSDMSLEMTVHNNAKIGLIGHNALLKEVKLIDDGLMDKFILEVQSHILNPTKESAELIADVRCWCSWLANGIKIEPIFNGKNAACAFIPWPLSGLLLLSSRIIGQQPEFEYAADYVLRSGILPDQQLDNYDDVKKNVDYIRSIKPVVAFHDFDGNEQGFRMTHLAMERTSIMMIENALLAVENKNIRENLEKIELATQQSNQLFNAMWKVSEPSLYNKEVRIFIQGLFGNQGGMYPEKGLFFENCGEDFDNDYNSEGLYLSNLHGQTGANSSYHPIADEITGVGDHTHAYIADNIIDKAMIK
;
A
#
# COMPACT_ATOMS: atom_id res chain seq x y z
N TYR A 1 13.87 12.12 15.85
CA TYR A 1 12.66 12.98 15.87
C TYR A 1 12.74 14.11 14.86
N SER A 2 13.87 14.81 14.68
CA SER A 2 13.91 15.98 13.80
C SER A 2 13.91 15.63 12.31
N ILE A 3 14.64 14.61 11.89
CA ILE A 3 14.87 14.31 10.47
C ILE A 3 13.67 13.71 9.78
N LEU A 4 12.95 12.86 10.48
CA LEU A 4 11.76 12.22 9.94
C LEU A 4 10.52 13.09 10.16
N SER A 5 10.54 13.99 11.16
CA SER A 5 9.57 15.07 11.22
C SER A 5 9.80 16.07 10.09
N ASP A 6 11.04 16.29 9.67
CA ASP A 6 11.35 17.17 8.54
C ASP A 6 10.99 16.51 7.21
N MET A 7 11.30 15.22 7.02
CA MET A 7 10.79 14.41 5.90
C MET A 7 9.26 14.32 5.93
N SER A 8 8.67 14.00 7.08
CA SER A 8 7.22 13.95 7.27
C SER A 8 6.55 15.30 7.01
N LEU A 9 7.18 16.41 7.37
CA LEU A 9 6.64 17.76 7.14
C LEU A 9 6.74 18.16 5.66
N GLU A 10 7.85 17.88 5.01
CA GLU A 10 8.04 18.14 3.58
C GLU A 10 7.13 17.20 2.75
N MET A 11 7.07 15.92 3.09
CA MET A 11 6.15 14.99 2.48
C MET A 11 4.68 15.32 2.80
N THR A 12 4.36 15.91 3.95
CA THR A 12 3.01 16.39 4.27
C THR A 12 2.62 17.63 3.47
N VAL A 13 3.55 18.50 3.14
CA VAL A 13 3.31 19.60 2.19
C VAL A 13 2.97 19.05 0.80
N HIS A 14 3.62 17.95 0.38
CA HIS A 14 3.31 17.25 -0.86
C HIS A 14 2.03 16.41 -0.79
N ASN A 15 1.55 16.02 0.39
CA ASN A 15 0.28 15.35 0.59
C ASN A 15 -0.94 16.11 0.07
N ASN A 16 -0.85 17.40 -0.06
CA ASN A 16 -1.88 18.20 -0.70
C ASN A 16 -1.71 18.28 -2.23
N ALA A 17 -0.61 17.75 -2.75
CA ALA A 17 -0.41 17.60 -4.18
C ALA A 17 -0.91 16.22 -4.61
N LYS A 18 -1.81 16.18 -5.58
CA LYS A 18 -2.26 14.95 -6.24
C LYS A 18 -1.04 14.35 -6.96
N ILE A 19 -0.42 13.32 -6.42
CA ILE A 19 0.86 12.80 -6.91
C ILE A 19 0.76 12.42 -8.40
N GLY A 20 -0.33 11.80 -8.83
CA GLY A 20 -0.56 11.44 -10.22
C GLY A 20 -0.84 12.62 -11.16
N LEU A 21 -1.09 13.83 -10.65
CA LEU A 21 -1.29 15.05 -11.43
C LEU A 21 -0.05 15.94 -11.51
N ILE A 22 0.99 15.63 -10.73
CA ILE A 22 2.27 16.31 -10.80
C ILE A 22 3.03 15.70 -11.98
N GLY A 23 3.42 16.51 -12.96
CA GLY A 23 4.16 16.01 -14.11
C GLY A 23 5.48 15.36 -13.70
N HIS A 24 5.93 14.35 -14.47
CA HIS A 24 7.15 13.56 -14.23
C HIS A 24 8.37 14.41 -13.81
N ASN A 25 8.56 15.54 -14.49
CA ASN A 25 9.64 16.49 -14.16
C ASN A 25 9.44 17.15 -12.77
N ALA A 26 8.22 17.32 -12.31
CA ALA A 26 7.95 17.84 -10.98
C ALA A 26 8.22 16.78 -9.92
N LEU A 27 7.75 15.54 -10.10
CA LEU A 27 8.08 14.41 -9.22
C LEU A 27 9.59 14.18 -9.12
N LEU A 28 10.31 14.26 -10.24
CA LEU A 28 11.78 14.18 -10.23
C LEU A 28 12.46 15.34 -9.52
N LYS A 29 11.86 16.54 -9.54
CA LYS A 29 12.35 17.67 -8.74
C LYS A 29 12.15 17.43 -7.26
N GLU A 30 11.00 16.91 -6.87
CA GLU A 30 10.71 16.56 -5.47
C GLU A 30 11.70 15.52 -4.95
N VAL A 31 11.96 14.46 -5.72
CA VAL A 31 12.98 13.46 -5.38
C VAL A 31 14.36 14.08 -5.20
N LYS A 32 14.73 15.06 -6.02
CA LYS A 32 16.02 15.78 -5.90
C LYS A 32 16.13 16.71 -4.69
N LEU A 33 15.03 17.01 -4.00
CA LEU A 33 15.07 17.72 -2.72
C LEU A 33 15.52 16.82 -1.57
N ILE A 34 15.43 15.48 -1.75
CA ILE A 34 16.02 14.51 -0.83
C ILE A 34 17.52 14.50 -1.12
N ASP A 35 18.29 15.22 -0.35
CA ASP A 35 19.73 15.32 -0.53
C ASP A 35 20.50 14.14 0.09
N ASP A 36 21.78 13.98 -0.29
CA ASP A 36 22.62 12.90 0.24
C ASP A 36 22.76 12.96 1.76
N GLY A 37 22.75 14.16 2.36
CA GLY A 37 22.82 14.32 3.80
C GLY A 37 21.59 13.78 4.53
N LEU A 38 20.42 13.81 3.91
CA LEU A 38 19.21 13.18 4.44
C LEU A 38 19.28 11.65 4.38
N MET A 39 19.87 11.12 3.29
CA MET A 39 20.08 9.69 3.15
C MET A 39 21.07 9.16 4.21
N ASP A 40 22.19 9.83 4.44
CA ASP A 40 23.17 9.48 5.48
C ASP A 40 22.53 9.44 6.88
N LYS A 41 21.69 10.40 7.19
CA LYS A 41 20.96 10.45 8.45
C LYS A 41 19.95 9.31 8.55
N PHE A 42 19.22 9.00 7.48
CA PHE A 42 18.28 7.86 7.47
C PHE A 42 19.01 6.53 7.69
N ILE A 43 20.18 6.34 7.10
CA ILE A 43 21.00 5.13 7.32
C ILE A 43 21.41 5.02 8.80
N LEU A 44 21.82 6.12 9.44
CA LEU A 44 22.15 6.14 10.87
C LEU A 44 20.94 5.76 11.75
N GLU A 45 19.75 6.26 11.44
CA GLU A 45 18.51 5.88 12.13
C GLU A 45 18.19 4.39 11.96
N VAL A 46 18.33 3.86 10.74
CA VAL A 46 18.14 2.44 10.46
C VAL A 46 19.16 1.59 11.24
N GLN A 47 20.43 1.95 11.23
CA GLN A 47 21.46 1.26 12.01
C GLN A 47 21.14 1.29 13.51
N SER A 48 20.70 2.44 14.03
CA SER A 48 20.24 2.56 15.40
C SER A 48 19.06 1.64 15.72
N HIS A 49 18.09 1.55 14.81
CA HIS A 49 16.95 0.65 14.94
C HIS A 49 17.37 -0.82 14.96
N ILE A 50 18.29 -1.23 14.08
CA ILE A 50 18.81 -2.61 14.04
C ILE A 50 19.47 -2.99 15.37
N LEU A 51 20.24 -2.07 15.96
CA LEU A 51 20.94 -2.29 17.24
C LEU A 51 20.00 -2.25 18.44
N ASN A 52 18.98 -1.42 18.41
CA ASN A 52 18.05 -1.18 19.51
C ASN A 52 16.63 -0.88 18.98
N PRO A 53 15.87 -1.89 18.51
CA PRO A 53 14.58 -1.70 17.89
C PRO A 53 13.56 -1.15 18.88
N THR A 54 12.89 -0.05 18.49
CA THR A 54 11.74 0.52 19.21
C THR A 54 10.53 0.55 18.30
N LYS A 55 9.35 0.65 18.90
CA LYS A 55 8.10 0.79 18.14
C LYS A 55 8.12 2.07 17.30
N GLU A 56 8.58 3.16 17.91
CA GLU A 56 8.66 4.48 17.26
C GLU A 56 9.57 4.45 16.03
N SER A 57 10.74 3.82 16.13
CA SER A 57 11.65 3.70 14.99
C SER A 57 11.12 2.78 13.90
N ALA A 58 10.41 1.71 14.26
CA ALA A 58 9.75 0.82 13.30
C ALA A 58 8.62 1.53 12.54
N GLU A 59 7.75 2.26 13.24
CA GLU A 59 6.68 3.05 12.62
C GLU A 59 7.23 4.08 11.67
N LEU A 60 8.29 4.74 12.05
CA LEU A 60 8.97 5.75 11.28
C LEU A 60 9.58 5.22 9.99
N ILE A 61 10.28 4.08 10.05
CA ILE A 61 10.84 3.40 8.86
C ILE A 61 9.69 2.96 7.94
N ALA A 62 8.59 2.46 8.50
CA ALA A 62 7.42 2.08 7.72
C ALA A 62 6.72 3.28 7.06
N ASP A 63 6.70 4.45 7.69
CA ASP A 63 6.20 5.69 7.09
C ASP A 63 7.08 6.14 5.93
N VAL A 64 8.40 6.15 6.10
CA VAL A 64 9.34 6.47 5.01
C VAL A 64 9.12 5.52 3.83
N ARG A 65 9.02 4.22 4.08
CA ARG A 65 8.75 3.25 3.01
C ARG A 65 7.44 3.55 2.29
N CYS A 66 6.36 3.78 3.03
CA CYS A 66 5.05 4.09 2.46
C CYS A 66 5.13 5.30 1.51
N TRP A 67 5.72 6.39 1.96
CA TRP A 67 5.88 7.59 1.13
C TRP A 67 6.74 7.36 -0.10
N CYS A 68 7.87 6.67 0.07
CA CYS A 68 8.75 6.34 -1.05
C CYS A 68 8.06 5.43 -2.06
N SER A 69 7.23 4.48 -1.61
CA SER A 69 6.46 3.61 -2.51
C SER A 69 5.41 4.38 -3.32
N TRP A 70 4.72 5.34 -2.72
CA TRP A 70 3.79 6.22 -3.42
C TRP A 70 4.49 7.06 -4.48
N LEU A 71 5.61 7.71 -4.14
CA LEU A 71 6.41 8.51 -5.07
C LEU A 71 6.95 7.65 -6.22
N ALA A 72 7.54 6.51 -5.91
CA ALA A 72 8.09 5.59 -6.90
C ALA A 72 7.00 5.10 -7.86
N ASN A 73 5.82 4.78 -7.34
CA ASN A 73 4.71 4.32 -8.16
C ASN A 73 4.15 5.44 -9.05
N GLY A 74 4.08 6.67 -8.55
CA GLY A 74 3.75 7.84 -9.35
C GLY A 74 4.73 8.06 -10.50
N ILE A 75 6.04 7.98 -10.23
CA ILE A 75 7.10 8.11 -11.26
C ILE A 75 6.97 7.01 -12.32
N LYS A 76 6.73 5.76 -11.90
CA LYS A 76 6.59 4.62 -12.82
C LYS A 76 5.45 4.81 -13.81
N ILE A 77 4.29 5.21 -13.32
CA ILE A 77 3.03 5.17 -14.08
C ILE A 77 2.72 6.49 -14.80
N GLU A 78 3.25 7.60 -14.34
CA GLU A 78 2.98 8.91 -14.93
C GLU A 78 3.16 8.96 -16.47
N PRO A 79 4.19 8.34 -17.09
CA PRO A 79 4.29 8.32 -18.53
C PRO A 79 3.08 7.71 -19.22
N ILE A 80 2.53 6.60 -18.68
CA ILE A 80 1.32 5.95 -19.22
C ILE A 80 0.09 6.84 -19.03
N PHE A 81 -0.05 7.43 -17.85
CA PHE A 81 -1.13 8.37 -17.57
C PHE A 81 -1.14 9.56 -18.53
N ASN A 82 0.03 9.99 -18.94
CA ASN A 82 0.24 11.05 -19.96
C ASN A 82 0.25 10.54 -21.40
N GLY A 83 -0.28 9.33 -21.66
CA GLY A 83 -0.48 8.79 -23.01
C GLY A 83 0.74 8.15 -23.66
N LYS A 84 1.79 7.81 -22.90
CA LYS A 84 2.91 7.01 -23.39
C LYS A 84 2.55 5.52 -23.40
N ASN A 85 3.26 4.73 -24.21
CA ASN A 85 3.02 3.29 -24.32
C ASN A 85 3.79 2.44 -23.31
N ALA A 86 4.70 3.04 -22.53
CA ALA A 86 5.52 2.33 -21.57
C ALA A 86 5.66 3.13 -20.27
N ALA A 87 5.73 2.40 -19.16
CA ALA A 87 6.01 2.94 -17.84
C ALA A 87 7.50 3.35 -17.72
N CYS A 88 7.80 4.21 -16.75
CA CYS A 88 9.17 4.47 -16.36
C CYS A 88 9.68 3.28 -15.53
N ALA A 89 10.74 2.64 -15.99
CA ALA A 89 11.36 1.49 -15.31
C ALA A 89 12.58 1.89 -14.47
N PHE A 90 12.68 3.13 -14.07
CA PHE A 90 13.82 3.71 -13.38
C PHE A 90 13.37 4.41 -12.10
N ILE A 91 13.92 4.00 -10.97
CA ILE A 91 13.73 4.64 -9.67
C ILE A 91 15.03 5.39 -9.33
N PRO A 92 14.99 6.74 -9.32
CA PRO A 92 16.19 7.55 -9.14
C PRO A 92 16.67 7.55 -7.69
N TRP A 93 17.99 7.73 -7.51
CA TRP A 93 18.59 8.03 -6.23
C TRP A 93 18.20 9.44 -5.75
N PRO A 94 17.93 9.66 -4.45
CA PRO A 94 18.03 8.74 -3.30
C PRO A 94 16.73 7.96 -3.01
N LEU A 95 15.66 8.16 -3.78
CA LEU A 95 14.39 7.46 -3.58
C LEU A 95 14.55 5.93 -3.64
N SER A 96 15.37 5.43 -4.57
CA SER A 96 15.69 4.00 -4.70
C SER A 96 16.28 3.43 -3.41
N GLY A 97 17.26 4.13 -2.83
CA GLY A 97 17.92 3.74 -1.59
C GLY A 97 16.97 3.74 -0.39
N LEU A 98 16.20 4.82 -0.20
CA LEU A 98 15.22 4.93 0.87
C LEU A 98 14.17 3.81 0.79
N LEU A 99 13.61 3.57 -0.39
CA LEU A 99 12.58 2.56 -0.60
C LEU A 99 13.13 1.15 -0.36
N LEU A 100 14.29 0.84 -0.92
CA LEU A 100 14.87 -0.50 -0.80
C LEU A 100 15.30 -0.79 0.64
N LEU A 101 15.98 0.14 1.30
CA LEU A 101 16.44 -0.04 2.68
C LEU A 101 15.28 -0.18 3.65
N SER A 102 14.32 0.73 3.60
CA SER A 102 13.14 0.66 4.47
C SER A 102 12.33 -0.63 4.25
N SER A 103 12.18 -1.08 3.00
CA SER A 103 11.50 -2.32 2.66
C SER A 103 12.19 -3.55 3.24
N ARG A 104 13.52 -3.62 3.17
CA ARG A 104 14.31 -4.72 3.76
C ARG A 104 14.17 -4.79 5.28
N ILE A 105 14.20 -3.63 5.95
CA ILE A 105 14.09 -3.57 7.42
C ILE A 105 12.74 -4.09 7.91
N ILE A 106 11.66 -3.71 7.25
CA ILE A 106 10.31 -4.12 7.68
C ILE A 106 9.82 -5.42 7.03
N GLY A 107 10.67 -6.06 6.21
CA GLY A 107 10.34 -7.33 5.57
C GLY A 107 9.28 -7.24 4.49
N GLN A 108 9.22 -6.12 3.77
CA GLN A 108 8.31 -5.90 2.65
C GLN A 108 9.09 -5.74 1.34
N GLN A 109 8.40 -5.93 0.21
CA GLN A 109 9.04 -5.66 -1.08
C GLN A 109 9.13 -4.13 -1.35
N PRO A 110 10.12 -3.69 -2.14
CA PRO A 110 10.26 -2.28 -2.51
C PRO A 110 9.31 -1.88 -3.64
N GLU A 111 8.04 -2.16 -3.45
CA GLU A 111 6.94 -1.89 -4.35
C GLU A 111 5.73 -1.43 -3.52
N PHE A 112 4.76 -0.85 -4.18
CA PHE A 112 3.51 -0.42 -3.57
C PHE A 112 2.69 -1.62 -3.09
N GLU A 113 2.47 -1.73 -1.80
CA GLU A 113 1.79 -2.87 -1.17
C GLU A 113 0.40 -2.54 -0.63
N TYR A 114 -0.50 -3.53 -0.71
CA TYR A 114 -1.89 -3.38 -0.30
C TYR A 114 -2.02 -3.01 1.18
N ALA A 115 -1.51 -3.85 2.08
CA ALA A 115 -1.71 -3.63 3.51
C ALA A 115 -1.00 -2.38 4.00
N ALA A 116 0.28 -2.23 3.69
CA ALA A 116 1.10 -1.14 4.23
C ALA A 116 0.77 0.21 3.61
N ASP A 117 0.68 0.29 2.28
CA ASP A 117 0.64 1.57 1.58
C ASP A 117 -0.78 1.97 1.17
N TYR A 118 -1.54 0.99 0.68
CA TYR A 118 -2.85 1.26 0.08
C TYR A 118 -3.95 1.41 1.12
N VAL A 119 -3.91 0.63 2.21
CA VAL A 119 -4.95 0.60 3.24
C VAL A 119 -4.49 1.27 4.52
N LEU A 120 -3.53 0.69 5.27
CA LEU A 120 -3.26 1.08 6.65
C LEU A 120 -2.73 2.50 6.83
N ARG A 121 -2.00 3.03 5.85
CA ARG A 121 -1.36 4.35 5.91
C ARG A 121 -1.93 5.37 4.94
N SER A 122 -2.99 5.01 4.20
CA SER A 122 -3.54 5.84 3.14
C SER A 122 -4.71 6.73 3.56
N GLY A 123 -5.26 6.54 4.76
CA GLY A 123 -6.41 7.30 5.23
C GLY A 123 -6.52 7.37 6.75
N ILE A 124 -7.24 8.38 7.21
CA ILE A 124 -7.55 8.62 8.63
C ILE A 124 -9.03 8.32 8.83
N LEU A 125 -9.30 7.29 9.64
CA LEU A 125 -10.66 6.93 10.02
C LEU A 125 -11.27 8.01 10.92
N PRO A 126 -12.58 8.29 10.77
CA PRO A 126 -13.28 9.20 11.67
C PRO A 126 -13.39 8.57 13.08
N ASP A 127 -13.43 9.43 14.11
CA ASP A 127 -13.63 8.99 15.50
C ASP A 127 -14.98 8.30 15.69
N GLN A 128 -16.00 8.77 14.97
CA GLN A 128 -17.33 8.19 15.03
C GLN A 128 -17.35 6.85 14.25
N GLN A 129 -17.72 5.80 14.94
CA GLN A 129 -17.97 4.50 14.31
C GLN A 129 -19.33 4.49 13.60
N LEU A 130 -19.42 3.70 12.54
CA LEU A 130 -20.69 3.44 11.87
C LEU A 130 -21.58 2.58 12.79
N ASP A 131 -22.79 3.04 13.06
CA ASP A 131 -23.75 2.41 13.97
C ASP A 131 -24.78 1.50 13.25
N ASN A 132 -24.98 1.73 11.96
CA ASN A 132 -25.94 0.99 11.16
C ASN A 132 -25.40 0.75 9.74
N TYR A 133 -24.96 -0.48 9.50
CA TYR A 133 -24.42 -0.92 8.22
C TYR A 133 -25.49 -1.29 7.18
N ASP A 134 -26.76 -1.43 7.57
CA ASP A 134 -27.84 -1.76 6.64
C ASP A 134 -28.32 -0.53 5.84
N ASP A 135 -27.95 0.68 6.28
CA ASP A 135 -28.25 1.92 5.58
C ASP A 135 -27.14 2.27 4.58
N VAL A 136 -27.37 1.99 3.31
CA VAL A 136 -26.41 2.28 2.23
C VAL A 136 -25.98 3.75 2.20
N LYS A 137 -26.88 4.70 2.54
CA LYS A 137 -26.53 6.12 2.58
C LYS A 137 -25.54 6.40 3.72
N LYS A 138 -25.78 5.86 4.90
CA LYS A 138 -24.83 5.97 6.03
C LYS A 138 -23.47 5.35 5.70
N ASN A 139 -23.44 4.20 5.02
CA ASN A 139 -22.19 3.59 4.56
C ASN A 139 -21.43 4.50 3.59
N VAL A 140 -22.14 5.09 2.61
CA VAL A 140 -21.55 6.05 1.66
C VAL A 140 -21.01 7.29 2.38
N ASP A 141 -21.79 7.87 3.29
CA ASP A 141 -21.40 9.05 4.05
C ASP A 141 -20.20 8.74 4.96
N TYR A 142 -20.16 7.54 5.57
CA TYR A 142 -19.03 7.08 6.37
C TYR A 142 -17.76 6.93 5.52
N ILE A 143 -17.83 6.23 4.38
CA ILE A 143 -16.67 6.07 3.48
C ILE A 143 -16.11 7.44 3.05
N ARG A 144 -17.00 8.38 2.71
CA ARG A 144 -16.61 9.75 2.33
C ARG A 144 -16.05 10.58 3.47
N SER A 145 -16.35 10.22 4.72
CA SER A 145 -15.80 10.90 5.89
C SER A 145 -14.37 10.48 6.23
N ILE A 146 -13.91 9.34 5.71
CA ILE A 146 -12.53 8.90 5.86
C ILE A 146 -11.63 9.84 5.05
N LYS A 147 -10.67 10.46 5.72
CA LYS A 147 -9.77 11.43 5.09
C LYS A 147 -8.59 10.72 4.43
N PRO A 148 -8.44 10.78 3.11
CA PRO A 148 -7.24 10.27 2.47
C PRO A 148 -6.03 11.11 2.85
N VAL A 149 -4.91 10.46 3.16
CA VAL A 149 -3.62 11.10 3.48
C VAL A 149 -2.84 11.38 2.20
N VAL A 150 -2.96 10.49 1.21
CA VAL A 150 -2.26 10.55 -0.06
C VAL A 150 -3.19 10.08 -1.18
N ALA A 151 -3.00 10.56 -2.39
CA ALA A 151 -3.74 10.12 -3.57
C ALA A 151 -2.87 10.24 -4.83
N PHE A 152 -3.08 9.35 -5.80
CA PHE A 152 -2.47 9.46 -7.12
C PHE A 152 -3.21 10.46 -8.01
N HIS A 153 -4.53 10.43 -7.96
CA HIS A 153 -5.39 11.19 -8.87
C HIS A 153 -6.26 12.21 -8.15
N ASP A 154 -7.06 11.78 -7.17
CA ASP A 154 -7.99 12.65 -6.46
C ASP A 154 -8.18 12.29 -4.99
N PHE A 155 -8.56 13.30 -4.18
CA PHE A 155 -8.81 13.16 -2.74
C PHE A 155 -10.30 13.02 -2.39
N ASP A 156 -11.21 13.25 -3.31
CA ASP A 156 -12.65 13.35 -3.06
C ASP A 156 -13.50 12.63 -4.11
N GLY A 157 -12.84 11.93 -5.04
CA GLY A 157 -13.51 11.28 -6.15
C GLY A 157 -13.42 9.76 -6.11
N ASN A 158 -13.18 9.21 -7.27
CA ASN A 158 -13.28 7.78 -7.53
C ASN A 158 -12.19 6.96 -6.84
N GLU A 159 -10.97 7.50 -6.77
CA GLU A 159 -9.85 6.88 -6.07
C GLU A 159 -10.10 6.84 -4.56
N GLN A 160 -10.53 7.96 -3.97
CA GLN A 160 -10.92 8.01 -2.57
C GLN A 160 -12.00 6.98 -2.26
N GLY A 161 -13.09 6.98 -3.03
CA GLY A 161 -14.22 6.08 -2.82
C GLY A 161 -13.78 4.61 -2.78
N PHE A 162 -12.96 4.20 -3.73
CA PHE A 162 -12.44 2.83 -3.79
C PHE A 162 -11.55 2.50 -2.60
N ARG A 163 -10.49 3.28 -2.35
CA ARG A 163 -9.52 2.99 -1.29
C ARG A 163 -10.12 3.08 0.11
N MET A 164 -10.92 4.12 0.37
CA MET A 164 -11.51 4.31 1.71
C MET A 164 -12.56 3.25 2.02
N THR A 165 -13.21 2.68 1.00
CA THR A 165 -14.04 1.49 1.21
C THR A 165 -13.21 0.32 1.72
N HIS A 166 -12.05 0.05 1.13
CA HIS A 166 -11.16 -1.03 1.59
C HIS A 166 -10.68 -0.77 3.02
N LEU A 167 -10.28 0.47 3.34
CA LEU A 167 -9.88 0.82 4.71
C LEU A 167 -11.02 0.62 5.72
N ALA A 168 -12.26 0.97 5.36
CA ALA A 168 -13.43 0.72 6.18
C ALA A 168 -13.69 -0.77 6.40
N MET A 169 -13.55 -1.58 5.35
CA MET A 169 -13.70 -3.04 5.40
C MET A 169 -12.61 -3.68 6.28
N GLU A 170 -11.36 -3.29 6.12
CA GLU A 170 -10.25 -3.79 6.95
C GLU A 170 -10.47 -3.49 8.44
N ARG A 171 -11.12 -2.38 8.78
CA ARG A 171 -11.51 -2.08 10.16
C ARG A 171 -12.52 -3.09 10.71
N THR A 172 -13.50 -3.54 9.92
CA THR A 172 -14.45 -4.58 10.37
C THR A 172 -13.78 -5.93 10.52
N SER A 173 -12.68 -6.17 9.82
CA SER A 173 -11.92 -7.41 9.84
C SER A 173 -11.27 -7.70 11.20
N ILE A 174 -10.90 -6.67 11.95
CA ILE A 174 -10.30 -6.82 13.28
C ILE A 174 -11.22 -7.64 14.17
N MET A 175 -12.50 -7.30 14.21
CA MET A 175 -13.50 -8.04 14.99
C MET A 175 -13.62 -9.51 14.52
N MET A 176 -13.56 -9.76 13.21
CA MET A 176 -13.62 -11.12 12.68
C MET A 176 -12.41 -11.93 13.13
N ILE A 177 -11.19 -11.40 12.96
CA ILE A 177 -9.94 -12.09 13.29
C ILE A 177 -9.87 -12.38 14.80
N GLU A 178 -10.14 -11.39 15.65
CA GLU A 178 -10.13 -11.56 17.12
C GLU A 178 -11.10 -12.65 17.59
N ASN A 179 -12.33 -12.65 17.06
CA ASN A 179 -13.32 -13.64 17.45
C ASN A 179 -13.05 -15.03 16.84
N ALA A 180 -12.42 -15.11 15.67
CA ALA A 180 -11.96 -16.38 15.11
C ALA A 180 -10.88 -17.03 15.99
N LEU A 181 -9.89 -16.25 16.44
CA LEU A 181 -8.85 -16.74 17.35
C LEU A 181 -9.46 -17.23 18.68
N LEU A 182 -10.40 -16.49 19.25
CA LEU A 182 -11.09 -16.90 20.47
C LEU A 182 -11.92 -18.17 20.27
N ALA A 183 -12.56 -18.34 19.14
CA ALA A 183 -13.31 -19.56 18.81
C ALA A 183 -12.39 -20.79 18.67
N VAL A 184 -11.23 -20.63 18.02
CA VAL A 184 -10.22 -21.69 17.92
C VAL A 184 -9.69 -22.11 19.29
N GLU A 185 -9.54 -21.17 20.22
CA GLU A 185 -9.18 -21.46 21.61
C GLU A 185 -10.33 -22.07 22.45
N ASN A 186 -11.45 -22.42 21.84
CA ASN A 186 -12.66 -22.96 22.49
C ASN A 186 -13.27 -22.03 23.56
N LYS A 187 -13.09 -20.73 23.41
CA LYS A 187 -13.69 -19.71 24.27
C LYS A 187 -14.99 -19.21 23.66
N ASN A 188 -16.13 -19.43 24.32
CA ASN A 188 -17.44 -18.89 23.91
C ASN A 188 -17.74 -19.05 22.41
N ILE A 189 -17.52 -20.25 21.85
CA ILE A 189 -17.53 -20.52 20.41
C ILE A 189 -18.77 -19.92 19.73
N ARG A 190 -19.96 -20.15 20.27
CA ARG A 190 -21.22 -19.67 19.68
C ARG A 190 -21.24 -18.13 19.56
N GLU A 191 -20.92 -17.44 20.66
CA GLU A 191 -20.89 -15.97 20.67
C GLU A 191 -19.87 -15.41 19.68
N ASN A 192 -18.68 -16.04 19.60
CA ASN A 192 -17.66 -15.61 18.68
C ASN A 192 -18.04 -15.86 17.21
N LEU A 193 -18.72 -16.96 16.89
CA LEU A 193 -19.24 -17.20 15.55
C LEU A 193 -20.32 -16.18 15.16
N GLU A 194 -21.22 -15.80 16.09
CA GLU A 194 -22.19 -14.72 15.85
C GLU A 194 -21.51 -13.37 15.56
N LYS A 195 -20.41 -13.07 16.23
CA LYS A 195 -19.62 -11.85 15.97
C LYS A 195 -18.87 -11.90 14.63
N ILE A 196 -18.35 -13.06 14.23
CA ILE A 196 -17.73 -13.27 12.93
C ILE A 196 -18.76 -13.04 11.81
N GLU A 197 -19.95 -13.64 11.96
CA GLU A 197 -21.05 -13.45 11.02
C GLU A 197 -21.42 -11.97 10.89
N LEU A 198 -21.57 -11.26 12.02
CA LEU A 198 -21.85 -9.84 12.04
C LEU A 198 -20.78 -9.03 11.32
N ALA A 199 -19.50 -9.27 11.60
CA ALA A 199 -18.39 -8.58 10.94
C ALA A 199 -18.38 -8.82 9.43
N THR A 200 -18.66 -10.04 8.99
CA THR A 200 -18.77 -10.41 7.58
C THR A 200 -19.91 -9.65 6.91
N GLN A 201 -21.09 -9.59 7.55
CA GLN A 201 -22.24 -8.83 7.05
C GLN A 201 -21.91 -7.34 6.92
N GLN A 202 -21.26 -6.74 7.93
CA GLN A 202 -20.84 -5.34 7.92
C GLN A 202 -19.87 -5.06 6.77
N SER A 203 -18.86 -5.92 6.57
CA SER A 203 -17.92 -5.80 5.46
C SER A 203 -18.62 -5.87 4.11
N ASN A 204 -19.57 -6.80 3.93
CA ASN A 204 -20.34 -6.92 2.70
C ASN A 204 -21.21 -5.68 2.42
N GLN A 205 -21.78 -5.06 3.45
CA GLN A 205 -22.56 -3.81 3.30
C GLN A 205 -21.67 -2.64 2.87
N LEU A 206 -20.48 -2.52 3.43
CA LEU A 206 -19.49 -1.53 2.98
C LEU A 206 -19.05 -1.78 1.54
N PHE A 207 -18.76 -3.03 1.17
CA PHE A 207 -18.42 -3.41 -0.20
C PHE A 207 -19.53 -3.03 -1.19
N ASN A 208 -20.79 -3.30 -0.84
CA ASN A 208 -21.93 -2.91 -1.68
C ASN A 208 -22.05 -1.38 -1.84
N ALA A 209 -21.67 -0.61 -0.82
CA ALA A 209 -21.67 0.85 -0.89
C ALA A 209 -20.56 1.39 -1.82
N MET A 210 -19.51 0.63 -2.08
CA MET A 210 -18.40 1.00 -2.98
C MET A 210 -18.90 1.40 -4.36
N TRP A 211 -19.91 0.73 -4.89
CA TRP A 211 -20.54 1.04 -6.19
C TRP A 211 -21.22 2.43 -6.26
N LYS A 212 -21.38 3.09 -5.11
CA LYS A 212 -21.94 4.43 -5.02
C LYS A 212 -20.89 5.52 -4.84
N VAL A 213 -19.67 5.13 -4.50
CA VAL A 213 -18.55 6.04 -4.26
C VAL A 213 -17.40 5.88 -5.27
N SER A 214 -17.39 4.78 -6.04
CA SER A 214 -16.39 4.52 -7.06
C SER A 214 -17.03 3.92 -8.30
N GLU A 215 -16.85 4.55 -9.45
CA GLU A 215 -17.34 4.06 -10.74
C GLU A 215 -16.32 3.11 -11.38
N PRO A 216 -16.70 1.86 -11.74
CA PRO A 216 -15.76 0.87 -12.27
C PRO A 216 -15.02 1.30 -13.54
N SER A 217 -15.66 2.04 -14.43
CA SER A 217 -15.04 2.49 -15.67
C SER A 217 -13.93 3.52 -15.42
N LEU A 218 -14.16 4.45 -14.49
CA LEU A 218 -13.19 5.44 -14.07
C LEU A 218 -12.09 4.78 -13.23
N TYR A 219 -12.45 3.88 -12.32
CA TYR A 219 -11.47 3.11 -11.56
C TYR A 219 -10.45 2.41 -12.46
N ASN A 220 -10.91 1.68 -13.46
CA ASN A 220 -10.02 0.97 -14.40
C ASN A 220 -9.07 1.90 -15.16
N LYS A 221 -9.53 3.10 -15.48
CA LYS A 221 -8.79 4.07 -16.28
C LYS A 221 -7.81 4.92 -15.45
N GLU A 222 -8.23 5.31 -14.24
CA GLU A 222 -7.59 6.36 -13.47
C GLU A 222 -6.85 5.83 -12.23
N VAL A 223 -7.28 4.70 -11.68
CA VAL A 223 -6.74 4.16 -10.42
C VAL A 223 -5.98 2.86 -10.63
N ARG A 224 -6.58 1.91 -11.34
CA ARG A 224 -6.02 0.57 -11.48
C ARG A 224 -4.62 0.53 -12.07
N ILE A 225 -4.28 1.46 -12.95
CA ILE A 225 -2.95 1.53 -13.57
C ILE A 225 -1.85 1.78 -12.54
N PHE A 226 -2.15 2.48 -11.44
CA PHE A 226 -1.19 2.78 -10.38
C PHE A 226 -0.93 1.60 -9.43
N ILE A 227 -1.82 0.61 -9.41
CA ILE A 227 -1.73 -0.52 -8.48
C ILE A 227 -1.32 -1.83 -9.16
N GLN A 228 -0.96 -1.79 -10.44
CA GLN A 228 -0.43 -2.95 -11.16
C GLN A 228 1.03 -3.18 -10.80
N GLY A 229 1.37 -4.43 -10.43
CA GLY A 229 2.76 -4.84 -10.19
C GLY A 229 3.48 -5.24 -11.47
N LEU A 230 4.73 -5.65 -11.29
CA LEU A 230 5.60 -6.12 -12.38
C LEU A 230 5.43 -7.61 -12.69
N PHE A 231 4.85 -8.37 -11.77
CA PHE A 231 4.70 -9.81 -11.93
C PHE A 231 3.84 -10.15 -13.14
N GLY A 232 4.40 -11.00 -14.02
CA GLY A 232 3.73 -11.40 -15.26
C GLY A 232 3.73 -10.36 -16.37
N ASN A 233 4.36 -9.21 -16.15
CA ASN A 233 4.52 -8.10 -17.14
C ASN A 233 3.26 -7.88 -18.00
N GLN A 234 2.11 -7.77 -17.33
CA GLN A 234 0.81 -7.69 -17.99
C GLN A 234 0.75 -6.46 -18.90
N GLY A 235 0.63 -6.72 -20.18
CA GLY A 235 0.49 -5.68 -21.18
C GLY A 235 1.79 -5.02 -21.66
N GLY A 236 2.96 -5.51 -21.27
CA GLY A 236 4.24 -5.00 -21.77
C GLY A 236 4.60 -3.59 -21.31
N MET A 237 4.00 -3.11 -20.21
CA MET A 237 4.28 -1.76 -19.67
C MET A 237 5.69 -1.60 -19.15
N TYR A 238 6.29 -2.68 -18.64
CA TYR A 238 7.64 -2.70 -18.08
C TYR A 238 8.57 -3.60 -18.90
N PRO A 239 9.89 -3.32 -18.92
CA PRO A 239 10.86 -4.22 -19.54
C PRO A 239 10.97 -5.54 -18.78
N GLU A 240 11.40 -6.62 -19.44
CA GLU A 240 11.58 -7.95 -18.82
C GLU A 240 12.55 -7.93 -17.63
N LYS A 241 13.54 -7.04 -17.64
CA LYS A 241 14.46 -6.84 -16.53
C LYS A 241 13.80 -6.27 -15.26
N GLY A 242 12.60 -5.74 -15.36
CA GLY A 242 11.89 -5.09 -14.25
C GLY A 242 12.30 -3.65 -14.01
N LEU A 243 12.26 -3.21 -12.75
CA LEU A 243 12.63 -1.86 -12.33
C LEU A 243 14.12 -1.78 -11.99
N PHE A 244 14.74 -0.70 -12.42
CA PHE A 244 16.10 -0.35 -12.07
C PHE A 244 16.12 0.60 -10.88
N PHE A 245 16.80 0.21 -9.81
CA PHE A 245 17.03 1.00 -8.61
C PHE A 245 18.45 1.58 -8.67
N GLU A 246 18.56 2.89 -8.93
CA GLU A 246 19.83 3.59 -9.08
C GLU A 246 20.65 3.54 -7.79
N ASN A 247 21.98 3.37 -7.91
CA ASN A 247 22.95 3.32 -6.81
C ASN A 247 22.65 2.29 -5.71
N CYS A 248 21.92 1.24 -6.02
CA CYS A 248 21.60 0.16 -5.08
C CYS A 248 22.25 -1.15 -5.52
N GLY A 249 22.72 -1.95 -4.56
CA GLY A 249 23.25 -3.30 -4.78
C GLY A 249 22.39 -4.38 -4.14
N GLU A 250 22.77 -5.66 -4.34
CA GLU A 250 22.11 -6.79 -3.69
C GLU A 250 22.35 -6.78 -2.18
N ASP A 251 23.54 -6.36 -1.77
CA ASP A 251 23.94 -6.23 -0.37
C ASP A 251 24.09 -4.74 -0.04
N PHE A 252 23.03 -4.18 0.56
CA PHE A 252 22.92 -2.74 0.80
C PHE A 252 24.03 -2.18 1.71
N ASP A 253 24.59 -3.02 2.62
CA ASP A 253 25.63 -2.59 3.54
C ASP A 253 26.99 -2.39 2.85
N ASN A 254 27.19 -3.05 1.69
CA ASN A 254 28.48 -3.04 0.97
C ASN A 254 28.41 -2.38 -0.41
N ASP A 255 27.23 -2.28 -1.02
CA ASP A 255 27.06 -1.87 -2.42
C ASP A 255 26.31 -0.54 -2.60
N TYR A 256 26.39 0.31 -1.60
CA TYR A 256 25.76 1.65 -1.58
C TYR A 256 26.18 2.57 -2.74
N ASN A 257 27.30 2.26 -3.42
CA ASN A 257 27.82 2.98 -4.60
C ASN A 257 27.84 2.09 -5.85
N SER A 258 26.98 1.06 -5.92
CA SER A 258 26.88 0.22 -7.11
C SER A 258 26.22 0.95 -8.28
N GLU A 259 26.37 0.43 -9.50
CA GLU A 259 25.70 1.03 -10.69
C GLU A 259 24.18 1.01 -10.57
N GLY A 260 23.62 0.03 -9.85
CA GLY A 260 22.19 -0.15 -9.60
C GLY A 260 21.75 -1.61 -9.63
N LEU A 261 20.52 -1.84 -9.19
CA LEU A 261 19.89 -3.16 -9.05
C LEU A 261 18.62 -3.25 -9.89
N TYR A 262 18.44 -4.36 -10.63
CA TYR A 262 17.20 -4.70 -11.30
C TYR A 262 16.35 -5.66 -10.46
N LEU A 263 15.07 -5.32 -10.27
CA LEU A 263 14.08 -6.19 -9.62
C LEU A 263 12.90 -6.44 -10.57
N SER A 264 12.59 -7.70 -10.86
CA SER A 264 11.58 -8.09 -11.87
C SER A 264 10.34 -8.78 -11.32
N ASN A 265 10.37 -9.30 -10.09
CA ASN A 265 9.31 -10.15 -9.54
C ASN A 265 8.47 -9.42 -8.48
N LEU A 266 8.18 -8.14 -8.71
CA LEU A 266 7.38 -7.34 -7.78
C LEU A 266 5.90 -7.51 -8.11
N HIS A 267 5.10 -7.89 -7.13
CA HIS A 267 3.65 -8.01 -7.28
C HIS A 267 2.95 -6.70 -6.96
N GLY A 268 1.81 -6.46 -7.60
CA GLY A 268 0.99 -5.27 -7.35
C GLY A 268 -0.04 -5.46 -6.24
N GLN A 269 -0.95 -4.52 -6.16
CA GLN A 269 -2.02 -4.48 -5.17
C GLN A 269 -3.11 -5.48 -5.50
N THR A 270 -3.47 -6.30 -4.52
CA THR A 270 -4.62 -7.20 -4.60
C THR A 270 -5.17 -7.46 -3.20
N GLY A 271 -6.46 -7.75 -3.08
CA GLY A 271 -7.06 -8.19 -1.83
C GLY A 271 -6.39 -9.44 -1.24
N ALA A 272 -5.71 -10.25 -2.05
CA ALA A 272 -4.91 -11.38 -1.59
C ALA A 272 -3.69 -10.97 -0.74
N ASN A 273 -3.24 -9.73 -0.82
CA ASN A 273 -2.18 -9.16 0.02
C ASN A 273 -2.72 -8.58 1.33
N SER A 274 -4.04 -8.56 1.54
CA SER A 274 -4.62 -8.14 2.83
C SER A 274 -4.47 -9.24 3.86
N SER A 275 -4.44 -8.86 5.13
CA SER A 275 -4.56 -9.83 6.20
C SER A 275 -6.00 -10.34 6.36
N TYR A 276 -6.97 -9.59 5.88
CA TYR A 276 -8.38 -9.88 6.05
C TYR A 276 -8.92 -10.90 5.05
N HIS A 277 -8.77 -10.64 3.75
CA HIS A 277 -9.43 -11.47 2.73
C HIS A 277 -8.99 -12.94 2.78
N PRO A 278 -7.70 -13.29 2.85
CA PRO A 278 -7.28 -14.68 3.01
C PRO A 278 -7.81 -15.35 4.27
N ILE A 279 -7.83 -14.63 5.40
CA ILE A 279 -8.36 -15.16 6.66
C ILE A 279 -9.88 -15.35 6.57
N ALA A 280 -10.61 -14.41 5.99
CA ALA A 280 -12.05 -14.52 5.77
C ALA A 280 -12.41 -15.72 4.87
N ASP A 281 -11.64 -15.90 3.80
CA ASP A 281 -11.79 -17.03 2.88
C ASP A 281 -11.57 -18.37 3.59
N GLU A 282 -10.55 -18.47 4.42
CA GLU A 282 -10.25 -19.67 5.20
C GLU A 282 -11.34 -19.97 6.25
N ILE A 283 -11.77 -18.94 7.00
CA ILE A 283 -12.86 -19.08 7.99
C ILE A 283 -14.18 -19.53 7.35
N THR A 284 -14.48 -19.01 6.15
CA THR A 284 -15.72 -19.33 5.44
C THR A 284 -15.64 -20.59 4.58
N GLY A 285 -14.46 -21.16 4.41
CA GLY A 285 -14.23 -22.37 3.61
C GLY A 285 -14.31 -22.15 2.10
N VAL A 286 -14.08 -20.90 1.63
CA VAL A 286 -14.12 -20.57 0.18
C VAL A 286 -12.73 -20.42 -0.43
N GLY A 287 -11.69 -20.90 0.23
CA GLY A 287 -10.27 -20.66 -0.09
C GLY A 287 -9.82 -21.04 -1.51
N ASP A 288 -10.38 -22.09 -2.10
CA ASP A 288 -9.91 -22.62 -3.39
C ASP A 288 -10.18 -21.71 -4.60
N HIS A 289 -11.07 -20.71 -4.47
CA HIS A 289 -11.50 -19.86 -5.58
C HIS A 289 -11.34 -18.37 -5.32
N THR A 290 -10.58 -18.01 -4.29
CA THR A 290 -10.57 -16.67 -3.70
C THR A 290 -9.15 -16.13 -3.54
N HIS A 291 -9.02 -15.12 -2.68
CA HIS A 291 -7.77 -14.44 -2.44
C HIS A 291 -6.66 -15.36 -1.87
N ALA A 292 -7.01 -16.35 -1.05
CA ALA A 292 -6.04 -17.31 -0.53
C ALA A 292 -5.39 -18.13 -1.68
N TYR A 293 -6.20 -18.60 -2.64
CA TYR A 293 -5.68 -19.27 -3.84
C TYR A 293 -4.74 -18.36 -4.66
N ILE A 294 -5.07 -17.07 -4.78
CA ILE A 294 -4.21 -16.10 -5.48
C ILE A 294 -2.91 -15.90 -4.73
N ALA A 295 -2.95 -15.76 -3.39
CA ALA A 295 -1.76 -15.65 -2.56
C ALA A 295 -0.83 -16.86 -2.76
N ASP A 296 -1.32 -18.07 -2.54
CA ASP A 296 -0.53 -19.30 -2.60
C ASP A 296 -0.01 -19.63 -4.00
N ASN A 297 -0.77 -19.36 -5.04
CA ASN A 297 -0.47 -19.82 -6.39
C ASN A 297 0.17 -18.77 -7.30
N ILE A 298 0.03 -17.50 -6.97
CA ILE A 298 0.54 -16.41 -7.79
C ILE A 298 1.58 -15.60 -7.01
N ILE A 299 1.22 -15.11 -5.82
CA ILE A 299 2.08 -14.20 -5.05
C ILE A 299 3.27 -14.96 -4.46
N ASP A 300 3.04 -16.04 -3.72
CA ASP A 300 4.11 -16.80 -3.07
C ASP A 300 5.07 -17.44 -4.08
N LYS A 301 4.55 -17.90 -5.22
CA LYS A 301 5.41 -18.43 -6.29
C LYS A 301 6.25 -17.35 -6.98
N ALA A 302 5.84 -16.09 -6.94
CA ALA A 302 6.64 -14.99 -7.42
C ALA A 302 7.80 -14.65 -6.46
N MET A 303 7.57 -14.81 -5.16
CA MET A 303 8.55 -14.53 -4.10
C MET A 303 9.68 -15.57 -4.02
N ILE A 304 9.46 -16.79 -4.50
CA ILE A 304 10.42 -17.92 -4.40
C ILE A 304 11.43 -17.93 -5.56
N LYS A 305 11.28 -17.12 -6.57
CA LYS A 305 12.21 -17.03 -7.72
C LYS A 305 13.18 -15.88 -7.56
#